data_c295071b0751436a087f73101a9a3508
#
_entry.id   c295071b0751436a087f73101a9a3508
#
_cell.length_a   1.000
_cell.length_b   1.000
_cell.length_c   1.000
_cell.angle_alpha   90.00
_cell.angle_beta   90.00
_cell.angle_gamma   90.00
#
_symmetry.space_group_name_H-M   'P 1'
#
loop_
_entity.id
_entity.type
_entity.pdbx_description
1 polymer ?
#
loop_
_entity_poly.entity_id
_entity_poly.type
_entity_poly.pdbx_seq_one_letter_code
_entity_poly.pdbx_strand_id
1 'polypeptide(L)'
;MEWDSDSTPNLAFMQKGDLAPDFKLKDQNGDERTLSTMLLNGPVVLFFYPAAMTKACTKESCHFRDLASEFAALGSQRLGISMDSVAKQAEFTAKNDLDYPLLADVNGDVAKLYGVKRSLDLLKVKRTTFVIGQDRHIAEVINSEVSMNTHADKSLDVLRKLKA
;
A
#
# COMPACT_ATOMS: atom_id res chain seq x y z
N MET A 1 14.66 27.18 -20.72
CA MET A 1 14.85 26.17 -19.72
C MET A 1 14.74 24.79 -20.32
N GLU A 2 15.78 24.10 -20.11
CA GLU A 2 15.83 22.74 -20.54
C GLU A 2 14.75 21.94 -19.85
N TRP A 3 13.83 21.48 -20.61
CA TRP A 3 12.89 20.56 -20.03
C TRP A 3 13.61 19.29 -19.71
N ASP A 4 13.77 19.08 -18.45
CA ASP A 4 14.50 17.94 -17.99
C ASP A 4 13.77 16.69 -18.39
N SER A 5 14.34 15.95 -19.30
CA SER A 5 13.77 14.68 -19.70
C SER A 5 13.76 13.69 -18.53
N ASP A 6 14.52 13.99 -17.49
CA ASP A 6 14.50 13.19 -16.28
C ASP A 6 13.27 13.46 -15.45
N SER A 7 12.52 14.50 -15.78
CA SER A 7 11.22 14.70 -15.20
C SER A 7 10.17 13.80 -15.84
N THR A 8 10.52 13.07 -16.90
CA THR A 8 9.70 11.92 -17.22
C THR A 8 9.63 11.10 -15.97
N PRO A 9 8.44 10.70 -15.57
CA PRO A 9 8.30 9.96 -14.35
C PRO A 9 9.27 8.82 -14.43
N ASN A 10 10.36 9.08 -13.82
CA ASN A 10 11.32 8.08 -13.58
C ASN A 10 10.51 7.03 -12.88
N LEU A 11 10.29 5.92 -13.54
CA LEU A 11 9.63 4.78 -12.97
C LEU A 11 10.44 4.23 -11.81
N ALA A 12 11.33 5.07 -11.28
CA ALA A 12 12.09 4.79 -10.10
C ALA A 12 11.15 4.75 -8.91
N PHE A 13 11.49 3.93 -8.02
CA PHE A 13 10.94 3.75 -6.70
C PHE A 13 10.59 5.08 -6.03
N MET A 14 9.39 5.24 -5.57
CA MET A 14 9.03 6.34 -4.70
C MET A 14 9.82 6.22 -3.41
N GLN A 15 10.29 7.36 -2.91
CA GLN A 15 11.14 7.41 -1.74
C GLN A 15 10.55 8.30 -0.64
N LYS A 16 11.11 8.16 0.55
CA LYS A 16 10.80 9.05 1.68
C LYS A 16 10.94 10.51 1.24
N GLY A 17 9.93 11.31 1.53
CA GLY A 17 9.89 12.72 1.18
C GLY A 17 9.17 13.02 -0.13
N ASP A 18 9.02 12.04 -1.01
CA ASP A 18 8.32 12.23 -2.28
C ASP A 18 6.84 12.45 -2.05
N LEU A 19 6.21 13.18 -2.96
CA LEU A 19 4.76 13.30 -2.98
C LEU A 19 4.18 11.99 -3.52
N ALA A 20 3.35 11.33 -2.72
CA ALA A 20 2.73 10.10 -3.15
C ALA A 20 1.76 10.36 -4.31
N PRO A 21 1.88 9.65 -5.44
CA PRO A 21 0.93 9.81 -6.54
C PRO A 21 -0.49 9.51 -6.07
N ASP A 22 -1.43 10.38 -6.42
CA ASP A 22 -2.83 10.13 -6.12
C ASP A 22 -3.36 9.03 -7.06
N PHE A 23 -4.40 8.35 -6.62
CA PHE A 23 -5.01 7.30 -7.43
C PHE A 23 -6.46 7.06 -7.01
N LYS A 24 -7.20 6.41 -7.88
CA LYS A 24 -8.56 5.97 -7.61
C LYS A 24 -8.69 4.52 -8.09
N LEU A 25 -9.01 3.62 -7.18
CA LEU A 25 -9.19 2.20 -7.48
C LEU A 25 -10.41 1.66 -6.74
N LYS A 26 -10.95 0.56 -7.23
CA LYS A 26 -12.04 -0.14 -6.56
C LYS A 26 -11.47 -1.03 -5.46
N ASP A 27 -12.19 -1.10 -4.34
CA ASP A 27 -11.86 -2.01 -3.26
C ASP A 27 -12.56 -3.37 -3.46
N GLN A 28 -12.46 -4.24 -2.48
CA GLN A 28 -13.06 -5.58 -2.53
C GLN A 28 -14.59 -5.59 -2.61
N ASN A 29 -15.22 -4.48 -2.30
CA ASN A 29 -16.67 -4.33 -2.40
C ASN A 29 -17.10 -3.67 -3.70
N GLY A 30 -16.14 -3.30 -4.55
CA GLY A 30 -16.42 -2.56 -5.77
C GLY A 30 -16.59 -1.07 -5.59
N ASP A 31 -16.36 -0.56 -4.37
CA ASP A 31 -16.45 0.87 -4.07
C ASP A 31 -15.14 1.56 -4.44
N GLU A 32 -15.26 2.76 -4.99
CA GLU A 32 -14.09 3.54 -5.38
C GLU A 32 -13.42 4.17 -4.16
N ARG A 33 -12.09 4.05 -4.11
CA ARG A 33 -11.25 4.66 -3.08
C ARG A 33 -10.24 5.56 -3.74
N THR A 34 -10.16 6.80 -3.28
CA THR A 34 -9.20 7.79 -3.76
C THR A 34 -8.25 8.13 -2.63
N LEU A 35 -6.94 8.06 -2.88
CA LEU A 35 -5.93 8.30 -1.83
C LEU A 35 -6.11 9.66 -1.17
N SER A 36 -6.22 10.72 -1.97
CA SER A 36 -6.35 12.08 -1.43
C SER A 36 -7.57 12.25 -0.54
N THR A 37 -8.67 11.57 -0.86
CA THR A 37 -9.88 11.60 -0.05
C THR A 37 -9.67 10.84 1.27
N MET A 38 -9.00 9.70 1.21
CA MET A 38 -8.72 8.91 2.42
C MET A 38 -7.82 9.67 3.39
N LEU A 39 -6.85 10.43 2.87
CA LEU A 39 -5.92 11.18 3.70
C LEU A 39 -6.59 12.29 4.50
N LEU A 40 -7.82 12.68 4.18
CA LEU A 40 -8.58 13.63 4.98
C LEU A 40 -8.89 13.07 6.37
N ASN A 41 -8.91 11.75 6.51
CA ASN A 41 -9.26 11.08 7.77
C ASN A 41 -8.05 10.62 8.58
N GLY A 42 -6.85 10.77 8.05
CA GLY A 42 -5.63 10.37 8.75
C GLY A 42 -4.58 9.82 7.78
N PRO A 43 -3.38 9.55 8.29
CA PRO A 43 -2.33 8.92 7.48
C PRO A 43 -2.79 7.57 6.93
N VAL A 44 -2.21 7.17 5.81
CA VAL A 44 -2.50 5.89 5.16
C VAL A 44 -1.24 5.05 5.10
N VAL A 45 -1.35 3.80 5.53
CA VAL A 45 -0.30 2.80 5.33
C VAL A 45 -0.75 1.96 4.15
N LEU A 46 -0.06 2.14 3.04
CA LEU A 46 -0.36 1.47 1.77
C LEU A 46 0.63 0.34 1.56
N PHE A 47 0.19 -0.91 1.60
CA PHE A 47 1.10 -2.02 1.38
C PHE A 47 0.78 -2.77 0.09
N PHE A 48 1.78 -2.84 -0.79
CA PHE A 48 1.72 -3.59 -2.03
C PHE A 48 2.13 -5.04 -1.77
N TYR A 49 1.36 -5.99 -2.27
CA TYR A 49 1.68 -7.41 -2.16
C TYR A 49 1.50 -8.10 -3.51
N PRO A 50 2.31 -9.15 -3.78
CA PRO A 50 2.35 -9.76 -5.11
C PRO A 50 1.05 -10.43 -5.55
N ALA A 51 0.38 -11.17 -4.66
CA ALA A 51 -0.83 -11.89 -5.05
C ALA A 51 -1.65 -12.32 -3.83
N ALA A 52 -2.97 -12.09 -3.90
CA ALA A 52 -3.90 -12.57 -2.91
C ALA A 52 -3.83 -14.11 -2.83
N MET A 53 -4.19 -14.65 -1.68
CA MET A 53 -4.29 -16.09 -1.42
C MET A 53 -2.94 -16.82 -1.36
N THR A 54 -1.82 -16.14 -1.51
CA THR A 54 -0.50 -16.75 -1.30
C THR A 54 -0.17 -16.76 0.19
N LYS A 55 0.70 -17.67 0.60
CA LYS A 55 1.03 -17.88 2.02
C LYS A 55 1.64 -16.64 2.66
N ALA A 56 2.63 -16.04 1.99
CA ALA A 56 3.32 -14.86 2.53
C ALA A 56 2.41 -13.64 2.57
N CYS A 57 1.60 -13.43 1.54
CA CYS A 57 0.65 -12.30 1.51
C CYS A 57 -0.45 -12.48 2.55
N THR A 58 -0.88 -13.72 2.79
CA THR A 58 -1.85 -14.02 3.84
C THR A 58 -1.27 -13.69 5.21
N LYS A 59 -0.03 -14.09 5.46
CA LYS A 59 0.64 -13.79 6.73
C LYS A 59 0.76 -12.28 6.97
N GLU A 60 1.19 -11.53 5.96
CA GLU A 60 1.32 -10.09 6.05
C GLU A 60 -0.03 -9.42 6.31
N SER A 61 -1.03 -9.79 5.53
CA SER A 61 -2.38 -9.18 5.63
C SER A 61 -3.03 -9.48 6.96
N CYS A 62 -2.86 -10.68 7.49
CA CYS A 62 -3.39 -11.04 8.80
C CYS A 62 -2.66 -10.30 9.93
N HIS A 63 -1.37 -10.04 9.78
CA HIS A 63 -0.63 -9.27 10.77
C HIS A 63 -1.14 -7.83 10.82
N PHE A 64 -1.38 -7.20 9.66
CA PHE A 64 -2.02 -5.89 9.61
C PHE A 64 -3.40 -5.91 10.26
N ARG A 65 -4.17 -6.97 10.03
CA ARG A 65 -5.49 -7.15 10.66
C ARG A 65 -5.37 -7.20 12.18
N ASP A 66 -4.44 -8.00 12.68
CA ASP A 66 -4.27 -8.23 14.12
C ASP A 66 -3.84 -6.97 14.87
N LEU A 67 -3.26 -6.01 14.18
CA LEU A 67 -2.82 -4.74 14.76
C LEU A 67 -3.85 -3.61 14.58
N ALA A 68 -5.10 -3.96 14.32
CA ALA A 68 -6.17 -2.97 14.07
C ALA A 68 -6.26 -1.89 15.14
N SER A 69 -6.22 -2.27 16.40
CA SER A 69 -6.35 -1.30 17.51
C SER A 69 -5.14 -0.38 17.62
N GLU A 70 -3.95 -0.89 17.32
CA GLU A 70 -2.73 -0.08 17.33
C GLU A 70 -2.77 0.99 16.24
N PHE A 71 -3.19 0.60 15.03
CA PHE A 71 -3.35 1.57 13.93
C PHE A 71 -4.45 2.58 14.24
N ALA A 72 -5.58 2.12 14.77
CA ALA A 72 -6.68 3.01 15.13
C ALA A 72 -6.27 4.02 16.19
N ALA A 73 -5.49 3.60 17.18
CA ALA A 73 -4.99 4.49 18.25
C ALA A 73 -4.11 5.61 17.69
N LEU A 74 -3.46 5.39 16.55
CA LEU A 74 -2.62 6.38 15.87
C LEU A 74 -3.39 7.16 14.80
N GLY A 75 -4.69 6.91 14.67
CA GLY A 75 -5.53 7.57 13.67
C GLY A 75 -5.20 7.18 12.24
N SER A 76 -4.51 6.07 12.04
CA SER A 76 -4.03 5.65 10.72
C SER A 76 -4.96 4.63 10.08
N GLN A 77 -4.98 4.67 8.76
CA GLN A 77 -5.71 3.73 7.92
C GLN A 77 -4.77 2.72 7.31
N ARG A 78 -5.25 1.50 7.12
CA ARG A 78 -4.52 0.42 6.46
C ARG A 78 -5.14 0.19 5.10
N LEU A 79 -4.33 0.00 4.07
CA LEU A 79 -4.79 -0.14 2.70
C LEU A 79 -3.89 -1.12 1.96
N GLY A 80 -4.43 -2.29 1.64
CA GLY A 80 -3.69 -3.28 0.86
C GLY A 80 -3.95 -3.07 -0.62
N ILE A 81 -3.00 -3.44 -1.47
CA ILE A 81 -3.13 -3.30 -2.91
C ILE A 81 -2.36 -4.39 -3.64
N SER A 82 -2.99 -4.98 -4.63
CA SER A 82 -2.37 -5.96 -5.51
C SER A 82 -2.98 -5.87 -6.90
N MET A 83 -2.43 -6.62 -7.84
CA MET A 83 -2.96 -6.68 -9.20
C MET A 83 -4.10 -7.69 -9.36
N ASP A 84 -4.63 -8.19 -8.26
CA ASP A 84 -5.77 -9.09 -8.26
C ASP A 84 -7.07 -8.35 -8.58
N SER A 85 -8.07 -9.10 -9.07
CA SER A 85 -9.38 -8.54 -9.37
C SER A 85 -10.16 -8.20 -8.09
N VAL A 86 -11.22 -7.40 -8.25
CA VAL A 86 -12.14 -7.10 -7.13
C VAL A 86 -12.66 -8.40 -6.52
N ALA A 87 -13.07 -9.36 -7.35
CA ALA A 87 -13.60 -10.65 -6.86
C ALA A 87 -12.55 -11.41 -6.04
N LYS A 88 -11.30 -11.40 -6.48
CA LYS A 88 -10.21 -12.08 -5.77
C LYS A 88 -9.91 -11.40 -4.44
N GLN A 89 -9.92 -10.07 -4.43
CA GLN A 89 -9.74 -9.30 -3.19
C GLN A 89 -10.89 -9.56 -2.20
N ALA A 90 -12.12 -9.70 -2.71
CA ALA A 90 -13.27 -10.03 -1.87
C ALA A 90 -13.11 -11.41 -1.24
N GLU A 91 -12.67 -12.39 -2.02
CA GLU A 91 -12.43 -13.75 -1.53
C GLU A 91 -11.34 -13.76 -0.45
N PHE A 92 -10.25 -13.04 -0.70
CA PHE A 92 -9.13 -12.93 0.23
C PHE A 92 -9.58 -12.29 1.55
N THR A 93 -10.34 -11.21 1.45
CA THR A 93 -10.90 -10.50 2.61
C THR A 93 -11.79 -11.43 3.45
N ALA A 94 -12.70 -12.14 2.79
CA ALA A 94 -13.66 -13.02 3.48
C ALA A 94 -12.95 -14.19 4.15
N LYS A 95 -11.99 -14.78 3.47
CA LYS A 95 -11.28 -15.96 3.98
C LYS A 95 -10.45 -15.65 5.22
N ASN A 96 -9.95 -14.42 5.33
CA ASN A 96 -9.03 -14.03 6.41
C ASN A 96 -9.62 -12.98 7.35
N ASP A 97 -10.90 -12.66 7.22
CA ASP A 97 -11.57 -11.66 8.06
C ASP A 97 -10.80 -10.33 8.10
N LEU A 98 -10.37 -9.86 6.94
CA LEU A 98 -9.65 -8.58 6.87
C LEU A 98 -10.62 -7.42 7.07
N ASP A 99 -10.23 -6.48 7.92
CA ASP A 99 -11.09 -5.38 8.34
C ASP A 99 -10.71 -4.03 7.74
N TYR A 100 -10.01 -4.05 6.61
CA TYR A 100 -9.56 -2.84 5.91
C TYR A 100 -9.68 -3.04 4.40
N PRO A 101 -9.67 -1.94 3.61
CA PRO A 101 -9.81 -2.06 2.16
C PRO A 101 -8.63 -2.75 1.49
N LEU A 102 -8.95 -3.58 0.50
CA LEU A 102 -7.98 -4.16 -0.43
C LEU A 102 -8.29 -3.64 -1.82
N LEU A 103 -7.34 -2.96 -2.44
CA LEU A 103 -7.53 -2.34 -3.74
C LEU A 103 -7.15 -3.27 -4.89
N ALA A 104 -7.94 -3.22 -5.95
CA ALA A 104 -7.72 -4.00 -7.16
C ALA A 104 -7.04 -3.15 -8.23
N ASP A 105 -5.72 -3.23 -8.30
CA ASP A 105 -4.90 -2.55 -9.30
C ASP A 105 -4.64 -3.51 -10.47
N VAL A 106 -5.72 -3.90 -11.17
CA VAL A 106 -5.71 -5.00 -12.11
C VAL A 106 -4.66 -4.87 -13.21
N ASN A 107 -4.47 -3.66 -13.72
CA ASN A 107 -3.49 -3.41 -14.78
C ASN A 107 -2.10 -3.05 -14.24
N GLY A 108 -1.97 -2.90 -12.94
CA GLY A 108 -0.70 -2.53 -12.33
C GLY A 108 -0.32 -1.06 -12.53
N ASP A 109 -1.29 -0.21 -12.86
CA ASP A 109 -1.01 1.21 -13.13
C ASP A 109 -0.49 1.93 -11.89
N VAL A 110 -1.09 1.68 -10.74
CA VAL A 110 -0.66 2.30 -9.48
C VAL A 110 0.68 1.71 -9.04
N ALA A 111 0.87 0.40 -9.17
CA ALA A 111 2.15 -0.22 -8.88
C ALA A 111 3.26 0.40 -9.72
N LYS A 112 2.97 0.72 -10.99
CA LYS A 112 3.92 1.39 -11.87
C LYS A 112 4.23 2.81 -11.41
N LEU A 113 3.20 3.57 -11.02
CA LEU A 113 3.39 4.93 -10.51
C LEU A 113 4.28 4.95 -9.27
N TYR A 114 4.17 3.95 -8.41
CA TYR A 114 4.97 3.87 -7.19
C TYR A 114 6.32 3.17 -7.39
N GLY A 115 6.58 2.70 -8.62
CA GLY A 115 7.86 2.08 -8.97
C GLY A 115 8.05 0.68 -8.43
N VAL A 116 6.97 -0.02 -8.08
CA VAL A 116 7.04 -1.36 -7.49
C VAL A 116 6.59 -2.48 -8.43
N LYS A 117 6.14 -2.13 -9.65
CA LYS A 117 5.71 -3.15 -10.60
C LYS A 117 6.93 -3.86 -11.19
N ARG A 118 6.87 -5.20 -11.19
CA ARG A 118 7.90 -6.03 -11.82
C ARG A 118 7.48 -6.39 -13.24
N SER A 119 8.42 -6.40 -14.16
CA SER A 119 8.14 -6.65 -15.58
C SER A 119 8.43 -8.06 -16.04
N LEU A 120 9.29 -8.79 -15.33
CA LEU A 120 9.81 -10.06 -15.84
C LEU A 120 9.71 -11.24 -14.87
N ASP A 121 9.01 -11.09 -13.78
CA ASP A 121 8.93 -12.12 -12.74
C ASP A 121 7.56 -12.73 -12.60
N LEU A 122 7.51 -13.92 -12.00
CA LEU A 122 6.25 -14.51 -11.56
C LEU A 122 5.57 -13.65 -10.51
N LEU A 123 6.36 -12.95 -9.71
CA LEU A 123 5.85 -11.96 -8.76
C LEU A 123 5.62 -10.66 -9.51
N LYS A 124 4.37 -10.22 -9.58
CA LYS A 124 3.99 -9.04 -10.36
C LYS A 124 4.41 -7.72 -9.72
N VAL A 125 4.58 -7.71 -8.41
CA VAL A 125 4.83 -6.50 -7.63
C VAL A 125 5.84 -6.80 -6.54
N LYS A 126 6.72 -5.82 -6.27
CA LYS A 126 7.62 -5.89 -5.10
C LYS A 126 6.82 -5.65 -3.84
N ARG A 127 7.07 -6.46 -2.82
CA ARG A 127 6.44 -6.29 -1.51
C ARG A 127 6.99 -5.05 -0.84
N THR A 128 6.23 -3.97 -0.88
CA THR A 128 6.65 -2.64 -0.42
C THR A 128 5.50 -1.97 0.32
N THR A 129 5.81 -1.34 1.43
CA THR A 129 4.85 -0.57 2.20
C THR A 129 5.26 0.90 2.23
N PHE A 130 4.31 1.76 1.95
CA PHE A 130 4.49 3.22 2.00
C PHE A 130 3.67 3.78 3.14
N VAL A 131 4.30 4.48 4.07
CA VAL A 131 3.59 5.24 5.09
C VAL A 131 3.41 6.65 4.55
N ILE A 132 2.17 7.06 4.34
CA ILE A 132 1.83 8.32 3.69
C ILE A 132 1.16 9.25 4.69
N GLY A 133 1.78 10.42 4.91
CA GLY A 133 1.23 11.43 5.80
C GLY A 133 0.01 12.12 5.19
N GLN A 134 -0.74 12.85 6.03
CA GLN A 134 -1.92 13.58 5.55
C GLN A 134 -1.58 14.67 4.54
N ASP A 135 -0.35 15.15 4.52
CA ASP A 135 0.15 16.08 3.51
C ASP A 135 0.45 15.41 2.18
N ARG A 136 0.19 14.11 2.08
CA ARG A 136 0.44 13.24 0.92
C ARG A 136 1.92 12.97 0.67
N HIS A 137 2.82 13.39 1.56
CA HIS A 137 4.23 13.03 1.44
C HIS A 137 4.50 11.68 2.05
N ILE A 138 5.40 10.92 1.42
CA ILE A 138 5.80 9.60 1.90
C ILE A 138 6.71 9.79 3.11
N ALA A 139 6.24 9.32 4.27
CA ALA A 139 7.00 9.42 5.51
C ALA A 139 8.06 8.33 5.62
N GLU A 140 7.79 7.16 5.05
CA GLU A 140 8.75 6.05 5.04
C GLU A 140 8.36 5.02 3.98
N VAL A 141 9.38 4.30 3.51
CA VAL A 141 9.23 3.18 2.58
C VAL A 141 9.83 1.95 3.24
N ILE A 142 9.06 0.87 3.28
CA ILE A 142 9.47 -0.37 3.93
C ILE A 142 9.51 -1.48 2.89
N ASN A 143 10.69 -2.06 2.69
CA ASN A 143 10.89 -3.15 1.74
C ASN A 143 11.32 -4.39 2.51
N SER A 144 10.62 -5.50 2.33
CA SER A 144 11.06 -6.79 2.80
C SER A 144 10.30 -7.89 2.08
N GLU A 145 11.03 -8.80 1.47
CA GLU A 145 10.48 -10.00 0.85
C GLU A 145 10.55 -11.20 1.82
N VAL A 146 11.25 -11.03 2.93
CA VAL A 146 11.56 -12.12 3.86
C VAL A 146 10.76 -12.02 5.15
N SER A 147 10.67 -10.82 5.72
CA SER A 147 9.96 -10.59 6.98
C SER A 147 8.63 -9.93 6.75
N MET A 148 7.56 -10.71 6.80
CA MET A 148 6.20 -10.19 6.58
C MET A 148 5.75 -9.25 7.69
N ASN A 149 6.13 -9.53 8.92
CA ASN A 149 5.71 -8.73 10.07
C ASN A 149 6.35 -7.33 10.09
N THR A 150 7.51 -7.20 9.47
CA THR A 150 8.25 -5.92 9.41
C THR A 150 7.41 -4.80 8.80
N HIS A 151 6.57 -5.11 7.82
CA HIS A 151 5.78 -4.09 7.14
C HIS A 151 4.84 -3.36 8.09
N ALA A 152 4.08 -4.09 8.89
CA ALA A 152 3.16 -3.48 9.85
C ALA A 152 3.90 -2.90 11.06
N ASP A 153 4.88 -3.63 11.58
CA ASP A 153 5.60 -3.21 12.78
C ASP A 153 6.36 -1.91 12.58
N LYS A 154 7.10 -1.78 11.48
CA LYS A 154 7.81 -0.54 11.17
C LYS A 154 6.87 0.60 10.83
N SER A 155 5.74 0.29 10.19
CA SER A 155 4.72 1.31 9.92
C SER A 155 4.21 1.93 11.21
N LEU A 156 3.96 1.12 12.23
CA LEU A 156 3.54 1.63 13.54
C LEU A 156 4.59 2.53 14.16
N ASP A 157 5.86 2.14 14.07
CA ASP A 157 6.96 2.96 14.61
C ASP A 157 7.02 4.33 13.93
N VAL A 158 6.88 4.36 12.61
CA VAL A 158 6.88 5.61 11.84
C VAL A 158 5.68 6.47 12.23
N LEU A 159 4.50 5.87 12.33
CA LEU A 159 3.28 6.60 12.70
C LEU A 159 3.38 7.20 14.10
N ARG A 160 4.01 6.50 15.04
CA ARG A 160 4.24 7.02 16.40
C ARG A 160 5.11 8.27 16.35
N LYS A 161 6.14 8.27 15.51
CA LYS A 161 7.02 9.43 15.33
C LYS A 161 6.29 10.60 14.69
N LEU A 162 5.40 10.35 13.73
CA LEU A 162 4.62 11.40 13.09
C LEU A 162 3.66 12.07 14.07
N LYS A 163 3.15 11.31 15.03
CA LYS A 163 2.19 11.83 16.01
C LYS A 163 2.86 12.54 17.17
N ALA A 164 4.13 12.29 17.39
CA ALA A 164 4.87 12.88 18.50
C ALA A 164 5.12 14.40 18.31
#